data_7052f27bc5eca413a68f790c68665151
#
_entry.id   7052f27bc5eca413a68f790c68665151
#
_cell.length_a   1.000
_cell.length_b   1.000
_cell.length_c   1.000
_cell.angle_alpha   90.00
_cell.angle_beta   90.00
_cell.angle_gamma   90.00
#
_symmetry.space_group_name_H-M   'P 1'
#
loop_
_entity.id
_entity.type
_entity.pdbx_description
1 polymer ?
#
loop_
_entity_poly.entity_id
_entity_poly.type
_entity_poly.pdbx_seq_one_letter_code
_entity_poly.pdbx_strand_id
1 'polypeptide(L)'
;VYEQSMNTVLAQEMLRYNRLLAIIRASLQQLEKAIAGLSVMSADLEKVFNAFAIGQVPDLWMSKSFPSLKPLASYVEDLLARLRLFSDWYETGQPSIFWISGFFFTPSFTTAALQNFARVNKLAIDTVDFEMEMMDMDEKQYTTPPDVGIYVYGMYLEGCAWDKTEKILCESRPKVLFEPAP
;
A
#
# COMPACT_ATOMS: atom_id res chain seq x y z
N VAL A 1 6.99 9.71 22.63
CA VAL A 1 7.54 8.37 22.81
C VAL A 1 6.56 7.29 22.33
N TYR A 2 5.25 7.45 22.55
CA TYR A 2 4.26 6.44 22.13
C TYR A 2 3.95 6.46 20.62
N GLU A 3 4.14 7.57 19.97
CA GLU A 3 4.05 7.72 18.50
C GLU A 3 5.20 7.04 17.74
N GLN A 4 6.25 6.63 18.43
CA GLN A 4 7.45 6.09 17.79
C GLN A 4 7.22 4.81 17.00
N SER A 5 6.30 3.93 17.42
CA SER A 5 6.02 2.70 16.66
C SER A 5 5.41 3.01 15.29
N MET A 6 4.44 3.93 15.21
CA MET A 6 3.83 4.34 13.96
C MET A 6 4.80 5.18 13.09
N ASN A 7 5.61 6.03 13.71
CA ASN A 7 6.66 6.76 13.00
C ASN A 7 7.73 5.82 12.43
N THR A 8 8.04 4.73 13.14
CA THR A 8 8.94 3.70 12.63
C THR A 8 8.36 3.00 11.41
N VAL A 9 7.06 2.68 11.43
CA VAL A 9 6.35 2.11 10.27
C VAL A 9 6.41 3.08 9.09
N LEU A 10 6.06 4.35 9.30
CA LEU A 10 6.13 5.39 8.28
C LEU A 10 7.53 5.45 7.65
N ALA A 11 8.58 5.53 8.48
CA ALA A 11 9.96 5.60 8.00
C ALA A 11 10.37 4.34 7.21
N GLN A 12 9.95 3.16 7.64
CA GLN A 12 10.23 1.90 6.95
C GLN A 12 9.50 1.81 5.61
N GLU A 13 8.23 2.20 5.56
CA GLU A 13 7.46 2.24 4.32
C GLU A 13 8.04 3.25 3.33
N MET A 14 8.33 4.48 3.75
CA MET A 14 8.97 5.50 2.91
C MET A 14 10.33 5.02 2.37
N LEU A 15 11.12 4.30 3.16
CA LEU A 15 12.40 3.74 2.71
C LEU A 15 12.21 2.70 1.59
N ARG A 16 11.17 1.86 1.69
CA ARG A 16 10.84 0.86 0.65
C ARG A 16 10.40 1.54 -0.64
N TYR A 17 9.50 2.54 -0.54
CA TYR A 17 9.07 3.32 -1.70
C TYR A 17 10.22 4.10 -2.34
N ASN A 18 11.10 4.70 -1.55
CA ASN A 18 12.28 5.41 -2.08
C ASN A 18 13.23 4.49 -2.85
N ARG A 19 13.41 3.23 -2.40
CA ARG A 19 14.19 2.22 -3.14
C ARG A 19 13.54 1.89 -4.48
N LEU A 20 12.23 1.69 -4.51
CA LEU A 20 11.48 1.47 -5.74
C LEU A 20 11.60 2.67 -6.70
N LEU A 21 11.37 3.88 -6.21
CA LEU A 21 11.50 5.11 -7.00
C LEU A 21 12.90 5.32 -7.57
N ALA A 22 13.94 4.96 -6.83
CA ALA A 22 15.32 5.03 -7.32
C ALA A 22 15.53 4.10 -8.53
N ILE A 23 14.99 2.89 -8.50
CA ILE A 23 15.07 1.93 -9.61
C ILE A 23 14.25 2.42 -10.81
N ILE A 24 13.03 2.88 -10.59
CA ILE A 24 12.18 3.45 -11.64
C ILE A 24 12.92 4.62 -12.33
N ARG A 25 13.41 5.58 -11.55
CA ARG A 25 14.14 6.74 -12.08
C ARG A 25 15.38 6.34 -12.88
N ALA A 26 16.21 5.45 -12.32
CA ALA A 26 17.43 5.01 -12.97
C ALA A 26 17.15 4.30 -14.30
N SER A 27 16.17 3.38 -14.33
CA SER A 27 15.79 2.64 -15.54
C SER A 27 15.22 3.57 -16.62
N LEU A 28 14.38 4.54 -16.24
CA LEU A 28 13.83 5.52 -17.19
C LEU A 28 14.90 6.42 -17.79
N GLN A 29 15.83 6.93 -16.97
CA GLN A 29 16.94 7.77 -17.44
C GLN A 29 17.89 7.00 -18.36
N GLN A 30 18.17 5.73 -18.05
CA GLN A 30 19.00 4.89 -18.91
C GLN A 30 18.29 4.56 -20.22
N LEU A 31 17.01 4.26 -20.17
CA LEU A 31 16.19 3.98 -21.37
C LEU A 31 16.12 5.21 -22.28
N GLU A 32 15.88 6.39 -21.72
CA GLU A 32 15.88 7.65 -22.47
C GLU A 32 17.20 7.88 -23.23
N LYS A 33 18.35 7.69 -22.54
CA LYS A 33 19.68 7.79 -23.16
C LYS A 33 19.90 6.76 -24.25
N ALA A 34 19.45 5.52 -24.05
CA ALA A 34 19.59 4.45 -25.04
C ALA A 34 18.73 4.72 -26.29
N ILE A 35 17.50 5.19 -26.13
CA ILE A 35 16.62 5.58 -27.24
C ILE A 35 17.20 6.76 -28.01
N ALA A 36 17.82 7.72 -27.33
CA ALA A 36 18.51 8.87 -27.95
C ALA A 36 19.84 8.50 -28.62
N GLY A 37 20.27 7.23 -28.57
CA GLY A 37 21.55 6.78 -29.13
C GLY A 37 22.78 7.22 -28.34
N LEU A 38 22.59 7.71 -27.11
CA LEU A 38 23.68 8.18 -26.24
C LEU A 38 24.31 7.10 -25.39
N SER A 39 23.68 5.91 -25.32
CA SER A 39 24.18 4.74 -24.62
C SER A 39 23.75 3.45 -25.31
N VAL A 40 24.44 2.35 -24.98
CA VAL A 40 24.09 1.03 -25.52
C VAL A 40 22.81 0.52 -24.86
N MET A 41 21.88 -0.02 -25.67
CA MET A 41 20.71 -0.73 -25.19
C MET A 41 21.13 -2.08 -24.62
N SER A 42 21.13 -2.21 -23.29
CA SER A 42 21.38 -3.50 -22.63
C SER A 42 20.18 -4.42 -22.73
N ALA A 43 20.38 -5.74 -22.57
CA ALA A 43 19.30 -6.72 -22.57
C ALA A 43 18.21 -6.43 -21.51
N ASP A 44 18.58 -5.88 -20.37
CA ASP A 44 17.63 -5.52 -19.31
C ASP A 44 16.82 -4.26 -19.68
N LEU A 45 17.44 -3.27 -20.31
CA LEU A 45 16.73 -2.10 -20.83
C LEU A 45 15.80 -2.47 -21.98
N GLU A 46 16.19 -3.43 -22.82
CA GLU A 46 15.32 -3.95 -23.88
C GLU A 46 14.06 -4.61 -23.30
N LYS A 47 14.19 -5.38 -22.21
CA LYS A 47 13.03 -5.94 -21.48
C LYS A 47 12.11 -4.84 -20.94
N VAL A 48 12.69 -3.79 -20.36
CA VAL A 48 11.90 -2.63 -19.87
C VAL A 48 11.17 -1.95 -21.02
N PHE A 49 11.83 -1.73 -22.15
CA PHE A 49 11.23 -1.13 -23.34
C PHE A 49 10.07 -1.98 -23.88
N ASN A 50 10.28 -3.29 -24.00
CA ASN A 50 9.26 -4.22 -24.49
C ASN A 50 8.05 -4.30 -23.54
N ALA A 51 8.27 -4.26 -22.21
CA ALA A 51 7.18 -4.22 -21.24
C ALA A 51 6.33 -2.95 -21.43
N PHE A 52 6.96 -1.79 -21.63
CA PHE A 52 6.23 -0.54 -21.90
C PHE A 52 5.43 -0.58 -23.19
N ALA A 53 6.00 -1.17 -24.26
CA ALA A 53 5.33 -1.29 -25.55
C ALA A 53 4.01 -2.08 -25.47
N ILE A 54 3.90 -3.02 -24.54
CA ILE A 54 2.68 -3.83 -24.32
C ILE A 54 1.88 -3.39 -23.09
N GLY A 55 2.22 -2.25 -22.47
CA GLY A 55 1.50 -1.69 -21.32
C GLY A 55 1.64 -2.49 -20.03
N GLN A 56 2.71 -3.26 -19.89
CA GLN A 56 3.03 -4.04 -18.69
C GLN A 56 4.07 -3.35 -17.81
N VAL A 57 4.01 -3.63 -16.51
CA VAL A 57 5.01 -3.18 -15.56
C VAL A 57 6.29 -4.01 -15.76
N PRO A 58 7.46 -3.38 -15.94
CA PRO A 58 8.71 -4.12 -16.09
C PRO A 58 9.03 -5.01 -14.89
N ASP A 59 9.54 -6.21 -15.11
CA ASP A 59 9.96 -7.14 -14.06
C ASP A 59 11.01 -6.53 -13.12
N LEU A 60 11.86 -5.65 -13.65
CA LEU A 60 12.83 -4.89 -12.88
C LEU A 60 12.16 -4.08 -11.76
N TRP A 61 11.01 -3.44 -12.04
CA TRP A 61 10.24 -2.70 -11.04
C TRP A 61 9.49 -3.65 -10.11
N MET A 62 8.84 -4.68 -10.67
CA MET A 62 8.06 -5.64 -9.90
C MET A 62 8.90 -6.38 -8.86
N SER A 63 10.17 -6.66 -9.16
CA SER A 63 11.09 -7.34 -8.22
C SER A 63 11.34 -6.56 -6.92
N LYS A 64 11.05 -5.26 -6.90
CA LYS A 64 11.25 -4.36 -5.75
C LYS A 64 9.98 -3.59 -5.38
N SER A 65 8.87 -3.93 -6.01
CA SER A 65 7.56 -3.30 -5.81
C SER A 65 6.73 -4.06 -4.78
N PHE A 66 5.65 -3.42 -4.36
CA PHE A 66 4.51 -4.09 -3.73
C PHE A 66 3.85 -5.06 -4.73
N PRO A 67 3.21 -6.13 -4.28
CA PRO A 67 2.49 -7.05 -5.16
C PRO A 67 1.39 -6.34 -5.95
N SER A 68 1.40 -6.49 -7.27
CA SER A 68 0.39 -5.90 -8.15
C SER A 68 0.21 -6.72 -9.41
N LEU A 69 -1.04 -6.89 -9.85
CA LEU A 69 -1.41 -7.48 -11.14
C LEU A 69 -1.95 -6.41 -12.11
N LYS A 70 -1.84 -5.13 -11.75
CA LYS A 70 -2.34 -4.01 -12.55
C LYS A 70 -1.47 -3.79 -13.80
N PRO A 71 -2.05 -3.42 -14.94
CA PRO A 71 -1.30 -2.93 -16.10
C PRO A 71 -0.57 -1.62 -15.76
N LEU A 72 0.40 -1.24 -16.58
CA LEU A 72 1.34 -0.15 -16.31
C LEU A 72 0.65 1.16 -15.89
N ALA A 73 -0.38 1.60 -16.60
CA ALA A 73 -1.06 2.86 -16.30
C ALA A 73 -1.70 2.84 -14.90
N SER A 74 -2.51 1.82 -14.62
CA SER A 74 -3.17 1.67 -13.31
C SER A 74 -2.18 1.39 -12.18
N TYR A 75 -1.03 0.74 -12.48
CA TYR A 75 0.05 0.57 -11.52
C TYR A 75 0.68 1.91 -11.13
N VAL A 76 0.93 2.79 -12.10
CA VAL A 76 1.48 4.12 -11.82
C VAL A 76 0.51 4.97 -11.01
N GLU A 77 -0.78 4.95 -11.34
CA GLU A 77 -1.82 5.64 -10.56
C GLU A 77 -1.86 5.14 -9.11
N ASP A 78 -1.83 3.83 -8.92
CA ASP A 78 -1.81 3.18 -7.60
C ASP A 78 -0.53 3.55 -6.82
N LEU A 79 0.64 3.52 -7.47
CA LEU A 79 1.89 3.95 -6.87
C LEU A 79 1.83 5.41 -6.41
N LEU A 80 1.29 6.30 -7.25
CA LEU A 80 1.16 7.72 -6.89
C LEU A 80 0.19 7.92 -5.71
N ALA A 81 -0.91 7.16 -5.64
CA ALA A 81 -1.84 7.21 -4.51
C ALA A 81 -1.16 6.77 -3.20
N ARG A 82 -0.36 5.71 -3.25
CA ARG A 82 0.43 5.23 -2.09
C ARG A 82 1.47 6.25 -1.64
N LEU A 83 2.17 6.86 -2.58
CA LEU A 83 3.15 7.92 -2.26
C LEU A 83 2.48 9.13 -1.60
N ARG A 84 1.29 9.53 -2.07
CA ARG A 84 0.52 10.60 -1.43
C ARG A 84 0.13 10.24 0.00
N LEU A 85 -0.37 9.02 0.25
CA LEU A 85 -0.71 8.56 1.60
C LEU A 85 0.44 8.81 2.59
N PHE A 86 1.67 8.39 2.23
CA PHE A 86 2.83 8.53 3.12
C PHE A 86 3.40 9.95 3.16
N SER A 87 3.31 10.72 2.07
CA SER A 87 3.68 12.13 2.05
C SER A 87 2.77 12.97 2.93
N ASP A 88 1.46 12.79 2.79
CA ASP A 88 0.47 13.48 3.59
C ASP A 88 0.62 13.12 5.09
N TRP A 89 0.85 11.83 5.40
CA TRP A 89 1.13 11.43 6.78
C TRP A 89 2.38 12.09 7.34
N TYR A 90 3.46 12.17 6.55
CA TYR A 90 4.69 12.84 6.97
C TYR A 90 4.50 14.34 7.20
N GLU A 91 3.75 15.02 6.34
CA GLU A 91 3.58 16.48 6.35
C GLU A 91 2.51 16.95 7.34
N THR A 92 1.39 16.23 7.43
CA THR A 92 0.22 16.66 8.21
C THR A 92 0.00 15.88 9.51
N GLY A 93 0.74 14.79 9.70
CA GLY A 93 0.59 13.89 10.84
C GLY A 93 -0.20 12.63 10.51
N GLN A 94 -0.38 11.78 11.51
CA GLN A 94 -1.04 10.49 11.38
C GLN A 94 -2.50 10.68 10.91
N PRO A 95 -2.94 9.96 9.86
CA PRO A 95 -4.31 10.04 9.39
C PRO A 95 -5.29 9.44 10.38
N SER A 96 -6.55 9.87 10.34
CA SER A 96 -7.63 9.31 11.16
C SER A 96 -8.07 7.91 10.71
N ILE A 97 -7.90 7.62 9.42
CA ILE A 97 -8.21 6.33 8.80
C ILE A 97 -7.05 5.91 7.88
N PHE A 98 -6.70 4.64 7.86
CA PHE A 98 -5.56 4.11 7.12
C PHE A 98 -5.99 3.26 5.93
N TRP A 99 -5.43 3.54 4.77
CA TRP A 99 -5.54 2.67 3.61
C TRP A 99 -4.61 1.46 3.75
N ILE A 100 -5.13 0.36 4.29
CA ILE A 100 -4.31 -0.79 4.69
C ILE A 100 -3.60 -1.46 3.51
N SER A 101 -4.23 -1.54 2.34
CA SER A 101 -3.59 -2.10 1.14
C SER A 101 -2.55 -1.16 0.52
N GLY A 102 -2.44 0.08 0.99
CA GLY A 102 -1.40 1.04 0.61
C GLY A 102 -0.01 0.72 1.15
N PHE A 103 0.08 -0.09 2.21
CA PHE A 103 1.35 -0.47 2.81
C PHE A 103 2.10 -1.54 1.99
N PHE A 104 3.42 -1.47 2.02
CA PHE A 104 4.28 -2.53 1.49
C PHE A 104 4.27 -3.77 2.38
N PHE A 105 4.28 -3.54 3.69
CA PHE A 105 4.33 -4.61 4.68
C PHE A 105 3.32 -4.37 5.80
N THR A 106 2.09 -4.75 5.55
CA THR A 106 0.94 -4.62 6.46
C THR A 106 1.20 -5.18 7.87
N PRO A 107 1.91 -6.31 8.09
CA PRO A 107 2.14 -6.82 9.45
C PRO A 107 2.90 -5.87 10.35
N SER A 108 3.80 -5.02 9.83
CA SER A 108 4.48 -4.03 10.67
C SER A 108 3.53 -2.95 11.18
N PHE A 109 2.56 -2.55 10.36
CA PHE A 109 1.53 -1.59 10.75
C PHE A 109 0.62 -2.15 11.84
N THR A 110 0.08 -3.36 11.64
CA THR A 110 -0.79 -4.00 12.63
C THR A 110 -0.06 -4.23 13.95
N THR A 111 1.19 -4.72 13.92
CA THR A 111 2.01 -4.87 15.11
C THR A 111 2.25 -3.55 15.83
N ALA A 112 2.52 -2.46 15.10
CA ALA A 112 2.73 -1.14 15.69
C ALA A 112 1.46 -0.60 16.36
N ALA A 113 0.28 -0.85 15.76
CA ALA A 113 -1.01 -0.49 16.35
C ALA A 113 -1.24 -1.23 17.69
N LEU A 114 -1.03 -2.55 17.71
CA LEU A 114 -1.09 -3.33 18.96
C LEU A 114 -0.09 -2.83 20.02
N GLN A 115 1.14 -2.56 19.62
CA GLN A 115 2.16 -2.02 20.53
C GLN A 115 1.76 -0.68 21.13
N ASN A 116 1.22 0.23 20.32
CA ASN A 116 0.74 1.52 20.81
C ASN A 116 -0.39 1.34 21.82
N PHE A 117 -1.38 0.54 21.49
CA PHE A 117 -2.50 0.24 22.37
C PHE A 117 -2.05 -0.38 23.70
N ALA A 118 -1.21 -1.42 23.61
CA ALA A 118 -0.69 -2.11 24.81
C ALA A 118 0.09 -1.17 25.71
N ARG A 119 0.92 -0.28 25.15
CA ARG A 119 1.69 0.71 25.93
C ARG A 119 0.80 1.76 26.59
N VAL A 120 -0.16 2.32 25.85
CA VAL A 120 -1.09 3.33 26.39
C VAL A 120 -1.89 2.75 27.55
N ASN A 121 -2.35 1.52 27.42
CA ASN A 121 -3.18 0.84 28.43
C ASN A 121 -2.36 0.05 29.47
N LYS A 122 -1.02 0.05 29.38
CA LYS A 122 -0.11 -0.70 30.28
C LYS A 122 -0.42 -2.19 30.32
N LEU A 123 -0.76 -2.76 29.16
CA LEU A 123 -1.02 -4.18 28.99
C LEU A 123 0.19 -4.90 28.41
N ALA A 124 0.29 -6.21 28.65
CA ALA A 124 1.26 -7.04 27.95
C ALA A 124 0.80 -7.26 26.52
N ILE A 125 1.69 -7.12 25.54
CA ILE A 125 1.33 -7.18 24.11
C ILE A 125 0.75 -8.56 23.70
N ASP A 126 1.18 -9.61 24.36
CA ASP A 126 0.71 -10.98 24.15
C ASP A 126 -0.73 -11.25 24.66
N THR A 127 -1.29 -10.30 25.40
CA THR A 127 -2.68 -10.34 25.87
C THR A 127 -3.63 -9.51 25.02
N VAL A 128 -3.12 -8.87 23.96
CA VAL A 128 -3.90 -7.96 23.10
C VAL A 128 -3.98 -8.55 21.71
N ASP A 129 -5.17 -8.58 21.14
CA ASP A 129 -5.42 -9.03 19.77
C ASP A 129 -6.39 -8.06 19.07
N PHE A 130 -6.57 -8.23 17.77
CA PHE A 130 -7.53 -7.48 16.97
C PHE A 130 -8.89 -8.17 16.94
N GLU A 131 -9.92 -7.37 17.19
CA GLU A 131 -11.28 -7.66 16.77
C GLU A 131 -11.63 -6.70 15.64
N MET A 132 -12.23 -7.22 14.57
CA MET A 132 -12.62 -6.43 13.41
C MET A 132 -14.11 -6.17 13.43
N GLU A 133 -14.46 -4.90 13.37
CA GLU A 133 -15.83 -4.44 13.26
C GLU A 133 -16.03 -3.76 11.91
N MET A 134 -17.11 -4.14 11.21
CA MET A 134 -17.45 -3.52 9.93
C MET A 134 -18.20 -2.23 10.18
N MET A 135 -17.72 -1.17 9.55
CA MET A 135 -18.26 0.17 9.71
C MET A 135 -19.22 0.52 8.57
N ASP A 136 -20.29 1.24 8.86
CA ASP A 136 -21.33 1.58 7.88
C ASP A 136 -21.10 2.89 7.11
N MET A 137 -20.19 3.73 7.60
CA MET A 137 -19.94 5.05 7.02
C MET A 137 -18.90 4.99 5.89
N ASP A 138 -19.02 5.91 4.94
CA ASP A 138 -18.00 6.12 3.91
C ASP A 138 -16.66 6.56 4.54
N GLU A 139 -15.55 6.10 3.99
CA GLU A 139 -14.20 6.37 4.49
C GLU A 139 -13.90 7.87 4.71
N LYS A 140 -14.50 8.74 3.90
CA LYS A 140 -14.33 10.21 3.99
C LYS A 140 -15.00 10.86 5.20
N GLN A 141 -15.88 10.13 5.88
CA GLN A 141 -16.59 10.63 7.05
C GLN A 141 -15.79 10.46 8.34
N TYR A 142 -14.75 9.61 8.32
CA TYR A 142 -13.87 9.38 9.47
C TYR A 142 -12.80 10.46 9.59
N THR A 143 -13.18 11.62 10.11
CA THR A 143 -12.30 12.79 10.26
C THR A 143 -11.48 12.77 11.55
N THR A 144 -11.88 11.97 12.53
CA THR A 144 -11.21 11.81 13.82
C THR A 144 -10.88 10.33 14.06
N PRO A 145 -9.72 10.02 14.66
CA PRO A 145 -9.40 8.65 15.04
C PRO A 145 -10.39 8.12 16.09
N PRO A 146 -10.57 6.80 16.22
CA PRO A 146 -11.41 6.21 17.25
C PRO A 146 -10.76 6.37 18.62
N ASP A 147 -11.57 6.32 19.69
CA ASP A 147 -11.08 6.32 21.07
C ASP A 147 -10.25 5.07 21.36
N VAL A 148 -10.61 3.94 20.76
CA VAL A 148 -9.93 2.65 20.88
C VAL A 148 -9.76 2.03 19.51
N GLY A 149 -8.56 1.51 19.22
CA GLY A 149 -8.27 0.85 17.96
C GLY A 149 -7.83 1.81 16.84
N ILE A 150 -8.08 1.42 15.63
CA ILE A 150 -7.73 2.17 14.41
C ILE A 150 -8.80 1.94 13.35
N TYR A 151 -9.11 2.95 12.56
CA TYR A 151 -9.90 2.80 11.34
C TYR A 151 -9.00 2.41 10.18
N VAL A 152 -9.41 1.39 9.43
CA VAL A 152 -8.75 0.94 8.20
C VAL A 152 -9.75 0.80 7.07
N TYR A 153 -9.32 1.00 5.83
CA TYR A 153 -10.13 0.77 4.64
C TYR A 153 -9.30 0.12 3.53
N GLY A 154 -9.98 -0.37 2.51
CA GLY A 154 -9.33 -1.00 1.37
C GLY A 154 -8.76 -2.38 1.68
N MET A 155 -9.37 -3.13 2.58
CA MET A 155 -8.94 -4.48 2.93
C MET A 155 -9.45 -5.49 1.90
N TYR A 156 -8.54 -6.35 1.42
CA TYR A 156 -8.86 -7.49 0.57
C TYR A 156 -8.72 -8.77 1.38
N LEU A 157 -9.78 -9.58 1.37
CA LEU A 157 -9.81 -10.88 2.04
C LEU A 157 -9.74 -11.98 0.98
N GLU A 158 -8.80 -12.90 1.13
CA GLU A 158 -8.64 -14.02 0.21
C GLU A 158 -9.88 -14.93 0.23
N GLY A 159 -10.39 -15.29 -0.94
CA GLY A 159 -11.57 -16.13 -1.09
C GLY A 159 -12.91 -15.46 -0.76
N CYS A 160 -12.91 -14.20 -0.35
CA CYS A 160 -14.10 -13.45 0.01
C CYS A 160 -14.35 -12.28 -0.94
N ALA A 161 -15.60 -11.82 -0.99
CA ALA A 161 -16.01 -10.58 -1.62
C ALA A 161 -16.94 -9.81 -0.68
N TRP A 162 -16.96 -8.50 -0.81
CA TRP A 162 -17.92 -7.67 -0.10
C TRP A 162 -19.17 -7.44 -0.94
N ASP A 163 -20.33 -7.83 -0.43
CA ASP A 163 -21.62 -7.47 -1.04
C ASP A 163 -22.10 -6.13 -0.49
N LYS A 164 -21.99 -5.10 -1.33
CA LYS A 164 -22.40 -3.73 -0.95
C LYS A 164 -23.90 -3.57 -0.70
N THR A 165 -24.72 -4.45 -1.28
CA THR A 165 -26.19 -4.37 -1.16
C THR A 165 -26.64 -4.96 0.15
N GLU A 166 -26.17 -6.16 0.45
CA GLU A 166 -26.54 -6.88 1.68
C GLU A 166 -25.63 -6.51 2.86
N LYS A 167 -24.51 -5.81 2.61
CA LYS A 167 -23.49 -5.43 3.60
C LYS A 167 -22.93 -6.63 4.37
N ILE A 168 -22.62 -7.69 3.66
CA ILE A 168 -22.08 -8.92 4.22
C ILE A 168 -20.84 -9.39 3.43
N LEU A 169 -20.01 -10.17 4.10
CA LEU A 169 -18.96 -10.94 3.43
C LEU A 169 -19.61 -12.17 2.75
N CYS A 170 -19.31 -12.34 1.47
CA CYS A 170 -19.77 -13.47 0.68
C CYS A 170 -18.58 -14.18 0.02
N GLU A 171 -18.83 -15.34 -0.57
CA GLU A 171 -17.84 -16.10 -1.32
C GLU A 171 -17.47 -15.34 -2.61
N SER A 172 -16.18 -15.29 -2.94
CA SER A 172 -15.70 -14.64 -4.16
C SER A 172 -16.22 -15.37 -5.40
N ARG A 173 -16.69 -14.60 -6.39
CA ARG A 173 -17.15 -15.16 -7.67
C ARG A 173 -15.98 -15.28 -8.65
N PRO A 174 -15.84 -16.39 -9.37
CA PRO A 174 -14.80 -16.54 -10.39
C PRO A 174 -14.87 -15.44 -11.44
N LYS A 175 -13.72 -14.88 -11.83
CA LYS A 175 -13.56 -13.83 -12.86
C LYS A 175 -14.15 -12.45 -12.50
N VAL A 176 -14.56 -12.22 -11.26
CA VAL A 176 -14.96 -10.91 -10.77
C VAL A 176 -13.77 -10.27 -10.05
N LEU A 177 -13.48 -9.00 -10.37
CA LEU A 177 -12.51 -8.24 -9.60
C LEU A 177 -13.04 -8.03 -8.18
N PHE A 178 -12.20 -8.34 -7.20
CA PHE A 178 -12.57 -8.14 -5.79
C PHE A 178 -12.73 -6.65 -5.50
N GLU A 179 -13.81 -6.31 -4.85
CA GLU A 179 -13.94 -5.01 -4.21
C GLU A 179 -13.39 -5.11 -2.78
N PRO A 180 -12.66 -4.08 -2.31
CA PRO A 180 -12.20 -4.07 -0.94
C PRO A 180 -13.38 -4.02 0.03
N ALA A 181 -13.23 -4.64 1.20
CA ALA A 181 -14.15 -4.44 2.31
C ALA A 181 -14.06 -2.99 2.81
N PRO A 182 -15.17 -2.40 3.21
CA PRO A 182 -15.21 -1.03 3.71
C PRO A 182 -14.45 -0.87 5.02
#